data_4bd3bc1bbbab6c94676d6d440fc78571
#
_entry.id   4bd3bc1bbbab6c94676d6d440fc78571
#
_cell.length_a   1.000
_cell.length_b   1.000
_cell.length_c   1.000
_cell.angle_alpha   90.00
_cell.angle_beta   90.00
_cell.angle_gamma   90.00
#
_symmetry.space_group_name_H-M   'P 1'
#
loop_
_entity.id
_entity.type
_entity.pdbx_description
1 polymer ?
#
loop_
_entity_poly.entity_id
_entity_poly.type
_entity_poly.pdbx_seq_one_letter_code
_entity_poly.pdbx_strand_id
1 'polypeptide(L)'
;MHVATSHLAVPFLGDDTGTGDPTGPLTWGQAEIWRTMRRTGRTMNIGGTVALAPGATVTQLAATLGALVGRHQALRTRFDLTADPPRQTVSTAGTVTLEIVASRAGDAEADAETLRRRYELTPFDPAAEFPVRWGVVTTGDTPSHLVVQYSHLAVDGFGIEAIVRDLPLLGSGAPPAAAVQPLQLARRQAQPAERRHSAKSLRHWQATLRDLPAERFGVSDDPRTPRFWELVCRSPALHLALQVVAARGAVETGHVLLAAYGVALARVTGRRPSVAQVLVSNRFRPGFADAVCHLTQPGICVIDPDGDLDTVAKRVWRAATTAYLHGYFDPADHRAMLDRLAAERGVPIDISCFVNDRRGAAAALPAVPPTAEQVRAARPRTTLRWDRTLPTYDGTFYLQVDAVGGPEPAVELAIWADTHRLSPAQVEACARGIEAAAVDAALTAGG
;
A
#
# COMPACT_ATOMS: atom_id res chain seq x y z
N MET A 1 14.68 -31.94 2.33
CA MET A 1 13.85 -32.92 3.09
C MET A 1 12.41 -32.44 3.01
N HIS A 2 11.45 -33.32 2.65
CA HIS A 2 10.05 -32.90 2.56
C HIS A 2 9.50 -32.61 3.97
N VAL A 3 9.08 -31.37 4.19
CA VAL A 3 8.24 -30.97 5.32
C VAL A 3 6.87 -31.60 5.08
N ALA A 4 6.33 -32.32 6.06
CA ALA A 4 5.02 -32.94 5.93
C ALA A 4 3.95 -31.86 5.86
N THR A 5 3.13 -31.91 4.82
CA THR A 5 2.04 -30.96 4.60
C THR A 5 0.72 -31.67 4.60
N SER A 6 -0.25 -31.15 5.33
CA SER A 6 -1.65 -31.60 5.32
C SER A 6 -2.60 -30.42 5.12
N HIS A 7 -3.88 -30.71 4.90
CA HIS A 7 -4.88 -29.69 4.60
C HIS A 7 -6.12 -29.89 5.47
N LEU A 8 -6.63 -28.80 6.04
CA LEU A 8 -7.87 -28.77 6.80
C LEU A 8 -8.91 -27.92 6.06
N ALA A 9 -10.07 -28.48 5.81
CA ALA A 9 -11.20 -27.76 5.27
C ALA A 9 -11.78 -26.83 6.35
N VAL A 10 -11.87 -25.53 6.05
CA VAL A 10 -12.41 -24.48 6.92
C VAL A 10 -13.74 -24.00 6.32
N PRO A 11 -14.88 -24.49 6.79
CA PRO A 11 -16.17 -24.04 6.31
C PRO A 11 -16.47 -22.63 6.81
N PHE A 12 -17.21 -21.87 6.02
CA PHE A 12 -17.76 -20.57 6.41
C PHE A 12 -19.23 -20.45 6.02
N LEU A 13 -19.95 -19.64 6.77
CA LEU A 13 -21.30 -19.18 6.48
C LEU A 13 -21.31 -17.65 6.57
N GLY A 14 -21.79 -16.97 5.56
CA GLY A 14 -21.86 -15.51 5.53
C GLY A 14 -22.92 -15.00 6.51
N ASP A 15 -22.59 -13.90 7.19
CA ASP A 15 -23.46 -13.25 8.17
C ASP A 15 -24.64 -12.48 7.52
N ASP A 16 -24.52 -12.20 6.23
CA ASP A 16 -25.48 -11.39 5.50
C ASP A 16 -26.72 -12.23 5.11
N THR A 17 -27.81 -11.92 5.75
CA THR A 17 -29.16 -12.42 5.40
C THR A 17 -29.78 -11.65 4.21
N GLY A 18 -28.97 -10.92 3.44
CA GLY A 18 -29.41 -10.03 2.39
C GLY A 18 -30.12 -10.76 1.25
N THR A 19 -31.36 -10.34 0.95
CA THR A 19 -32.19 -10.81 -0.17
C THR A 19 -31.79 -10.22 -1.53
N GLY A 20 -30.64 -9.52 -1.59
CA GLY A 20 -30.16 -8.85 -2.81
C GLY A 20 -29.34 -9.77 -3.73
N ASP A 21 -29.19 -9.37 -5.00
CA ASP A 21 -28.30 -10.05 -5.95
C ASP A 21 -26.88 -10.15 -5.38
N PRO A 22 -26.31 -11.36 -5.26
CA PRO A 22 -24.94 -11.55 -4.77
C PRO A 22 -23.88 -11.07 -5.75
N THR A 23 -24.29 -10.64 -6.95
CA THR A 23 -23.39 -10.18 -8.02
C THR A 23 -23.50 -8.68 -8.23
N GLY A 24 -22.39 -8.05 -8.58
CA GLY A 24 -22.34 -6.62 -8.87
C GLY A 24 -21.08 -6.20 -9.63
N PRO A 25 -20.96 -4.90 -10.00
CA PRO A 25 -19.74 -4.38 -10.58
C PRO A 25 -18.60 -4.37 -9.54
N LEU A 26 -17.36 -4.26 -9.99
CA LEU A 26 -16.24 -3.99 -9.10
C LEU A 26 -16.44 -2.64 -8.39
N THR A 27 -15.90 -2.53 -7.16
CA THR A 27 -15.72 -1.19 -6.53
C THR A 27 -14.67 -0.40 -7.29
N TRP A 28 -14.64 0.91 -7.11
CA TRP A 28 -13.63 1.76 -7.75
C TRP A 28 -12.20 1.35 -7.37
N GLY A 29 -11.95 1.01 -6.11
CA GLY A 29 -10.65 0.49 -5.68
C GLY A 29 -10.28 -0.82 -6.35
N GLN A 30 -11.21 -1.79 -6.42
CA GLN A 30 -11.01 -3.07 -7.13
C GLN A 30 -10.73 -2.85 -8.62
N ALA A 31 -11.47 -1.94 -9.27
CA ALA A 31 -11.26 -1.62 -10.67
C ALA A 31 -9.90 -0.94 -10.93
N GLU A 32 -9.42 -0.11 -9.99
CA GLU A 32 -8.09 0.51 -10.07
C GLU A 32 -6.97 -0.53 -9.99
N ILE A 33 -6.99 -1.37 -8.96
CA ILE A 33 -5.95 -2.40 -8.79
C ILE A 33 -6.00 -3.45 -9.90
N TRP A 34 -7.20 -3.79 -10.41
CA TRP A 34 -7.33 -4.69 -11.54
C TRP A 34 -6.64 -4.15 -12.81
N ARG A 35 -6.78 -2.86 -13.09
CA ARG A 35 -6.09 -2.21 -14.21
C ARG A 35 -4.58 -2.27 -14.05
N THR A 36 -4.08 -2.04 -12.83
CA THR A 36 -2.66 -2.18 -12.52
C THR A 36 -2.17 -3.61 -12.73
N MET A 37 -2.91 -4.62 -12.26
CA MET A 37 -2.59 -6.02 -12.47
C MET A 37 -2.54 -6.38 -13.95
N ARG A 38 -3.51 -5.93 -14.76
CA ARG A 38 -3.53 -6.14 -16.22
C ARG A 38 -2.34 -5.49 -16.92
N ARG A 39 -1.99 -4.26 -16.55
CA ARG A 39 -0.90 -3.50 -17.17
C ARG A 39 0.45 -4.10 -16.85
N THR A 40 0.64 -4.58 -15.63
CA THR A 40 1.94 -5.10 -15.16
C THR A 40 2.10 -6.59 -15.35
N GLY A 41 1.01 -7.35 -15.56
CA GLY A 41 1.02 -8.81 -15.58
C GLY A 41 1.31 -9.42 -14.20
N ARG A 42 1.21 -8.65 -13.11
CA ARG A 42 1.56 -9.09 -11.75
C ARG A 42 0.33 -9.46 -10.95
N THR A 43 0.46 -10.46 -10.07
CA THR A 43 -0.64 -10.92 -9.20
C THR A 43 -0.93 -9.97 -8.05
N MET A 44 0.06 -9.18 -7.63
CA MET A 44 -0.03 -8.22 -6.52
C MET A 44 -0.64 -8.82 -5.25
N ASN A 45 -0.21 -10.03 -4.87
CA ASN A 45 -0.63 -10.65 -3.62
C ASN A 45 -0.04 -9.90 -2.43
N ILE A 46 -0.83 -9.71 -1.38
CA ILE A 46 -0.40 -9.04 -0.15
C ILE A 46 -0.69 -9.89 1.07
N GLY A 47 0.19 -9.87 2.04
CA GLY A 47 0.02 -10.65 3.26
C GLY A 47 1.29 -10.65 4.11
N GLY A 48 1.39 -11.63 4.99
CA GLY A 48 2.52 -11.72 5.90
C GLY A 48 2.47 -12.96 6.78
N THR A 49 3.36 -12.97 7.75
CA THR A 49 3.46 -14.02 8.77
C THR A 49 3.19 -13.42 10.14
N VAL A 50 2.41 -14.12 10.96
CA VAL A 50 2.10 -13.74 12.33
C VAL A 50 2.54 -14.87 13.27
N ALA A 51 3.40 -14.56 14.24
CA ALA A 51 3.71 -15.49 15.31
C ALA A 51 2.48 -15.68 16.20
N LEU A 52 2.13 -16.92 16.49
CA LEU A 52 0.96 -17.26 17.31
C LEU A 52 1.35 -17.38 18.79
N ALA A 53 0.46 -16.92 19.66
CA ALA A 53 0.64 -17.09 21.09
C ALA A 53 0.54 -18.59 21.48
N PRO A 54 1.29 -19.04 22.48
CA PRO A 54 1.18 -20.40 23.00
C PRO A 54 -0.24 -20.74 23.48
N GLY A 55 -0.68 -21.99 23.27
CA GLY A 55 -1.97 -22.47 23.71
C GLY A 55 -3.08 -22.43 22.67
N ALA A 56 -2.89 -21.80 21.51
CA ALA A 56 -3.82 -21.93 20.39
C ALA A 56 -3.79 -23.35 19.81
N THR A 57 -4.93 -23.85 19.35
CA THR A 57 -5.02 -25.11 18.61
C THR A 57 -5.36 -24.84 17.14
N VAL A 58 -4.98 -25.77 16.25
CA VAL A 58 -5.36 -25.68 14.82
C VAL A 58 -6.87 -25.60 14.66
N THR A 59 -7.64 -26.34 15.48
CA THR A 59 -9.11 -26.33 15.42
C THR A 59 -9.71 -24.97 15.80
N GLN A 60 -9.20 -24.35 16.87
CA GLN A 60 -9.65 -23.01 17.29
C GLN A 60 -9.28 -21.96 16.22
N LEU A 61 -8.06 -22.04 15.68
CA LEU A 61 -7.63 -21.16 14.61
C LEU A 61 -8.54 -21.30 13.38
N ALA A 62 -8.82 -22.53 12.94
CA ALA A 62 -9.70 -22.80 11.81
C ALA A 62 -11.10 -22.21 12.03
N ALA A 63 -11.68 -22.38 13.24
CA ALA A 63 -12.98 -21.81 13.57
C ALA A 63 -12.98 -20.27 13.48
N THR A 64 -11.96 -19.61 14.03
CA THR A 64 -11.80 -18.14 13.95
C THR A 64 -11.65 -17.67 12.51
N LEU A 65 -10.85 -18.37 11.70
CA LEU A 65 -10.67 -18.05 10.29
C LEU A 65 -11.96 -18.26 9.48
N GLY A 66 -12.74 -19.30 9.77
CA GLY A 66 -14.06 -19.52 9.16
C GLY A 66 -15.04 -18.38 9.48
N ALA A 67 -15.09 -17.94 10.74
CA ALA A 67 -15.89 -16.79 11.16
C ALA A 67 -15.44 -15.49 10.45
N LEU A 68 -14.13 -15.28 10.28
CA LEU A 68 -13.57 -14.14 9.57
C LEU A 68 -14.03 -14.09 8.11
N VAL A 69 -14.01 -15.22 7.39
CA VAL A 69 -14.51 -15.30 6.01
C VAL A 69 -16.01 -15.07 5.94
N GLY A 70 -16.77 -15.67 6.87
CA GLY A 70 -18.22 -15.47 6.98
C GLY A 70 -18.56 -13.98 7.14
N ARG A 71 -17.82 -13.29 7.99
CA ARG A 71 -18.01 -11.87 8.29
C ARG A 71 -17.73 -10.93 7.13
N HIS A 72 -16.63 -11.15 6.41
CA HIS A 72 -16.15 -10.20 5.39
C HIS A 72 -16.42 -10.69 3.96
N GLN A 73 -17.36 -10.05 3.27
CA GLN A 73 -17.67 -10.35 1.87
C GLN A 73 -16.42 -10.38 0.97
N ALA A 74 -15.47 -9.47 1.21
CA ALA A 74 -14.22 -9.42 0.45
C ALA A 74 -13.48 -10.76 0.40
N LEU A 75 -13.51 -11.54 1.49
CA LEU A 75 -12.78 -12.80 1.60
C LEU A 75 -13.51 -14.01 1.00
N ARG A 76 -14.80 -13.85 0.66
CA ARG A 76 -15.65 -14.87 0.02
C ARG A 76 -16.24 -14.42 -1.31
N THR A 77 -15.53 -13.50 -1.97
CA THR A 77 -15.87 -12.94 -3.29
C THR A 77 -15.04 -13.60 -4.37
N ARG A 78 -15.67 -13.96 -5.49
CA ARG A 78 -15.01 -14.33 -6.75
C ARG A 78 -15.23 -13.25 -7.78
N PHE A 79 -14.30 -13.17 -8.75
CA PHE A 79 -14.31 -12.09 -9.74
C PHE A 79 -14.33 -12.66 -11.15
N ASP A 80 -15.35 -12.31 -11.91
CA ASP A 80 -15.35 -12.50 -13.36
C ASP A 80 -14.72 -11.26 -14.01
N LEU A 81 -13.43 -11.39 -14.31
CA LEU A 81 -12.62 -10.33 -14.90
C LEU A 81 -12.63 -10.38 -16.44
N THR A 82 -13.30 -11.36 -17.02
CA THR A 82 -13.51 -11.51 -18.47
C THR A 82 -14.78 -10.84 -18.94
N ALA A 83 -15.76 -10.63 -18.06
CA ALA A 83 -16.94 -9.85 -18.34
C ALA A 83 -16.62 -8.39 -18.66
N ASP A 84 -17.45 -7.73 -19.44
CA ASP A 84 -17.37 -6.31 -19.75
C ASP A 84 -18.69 -5.61 -19.39
N PRO A 85 -18.74 -4.82 -18.31
CA PRO A 85 -17.68 -4.58 -17.33
C PRO A 85 -17.41 -5.77 -16.40
N PRO A 86 -16.20 -5.87 -15.80
CA PRO A 86 -15.86 -6.90 -14.82
C PRO A 86 -16.81 -6.92 -13.62
N ARG A 87 -17.08 -8.11 -13.08
CA ARG A 87 -18.05 -8.33 -12.01
C ARG A 87 -17.44 -9.05 -10.81
N GLN A 88 -18.06 -8.84 -9.65
CA GLN A 88 -17.78 -9.59 -8.43
C GLN A 88 -19.04 -10.37 -7.99
N THR A 89 -18.82 -11.56 -7.41
CA THR A 89 -19.89 -12.41 -6.88
C THR A 89 -19.53 -12.87 -5.47
N VAL A 90 -20.39 -12.58 -4.50
CA VAL A 90 -20.22 -12.94 -3.11
C VAL A 90 -20.88 -14.28 -2.84
N SER A 91 -20.15 -15.25 -2.29
CA SER A 91 -20.69 -16.54 -1.88
C SER A 91 -21.30 -16.45 -0.49
N THR A 92 -22.48 -17.05 -0.28
CA THR A 92 -23.13 -17.10 1.03
C THR A 92 -22.56 -18.19 1.93
N ALA A 93 -21.98 -19.24 1.36
CA ALA A 93 -21.32 -20.31 2.09
C ALA A 93 -20.22 -20.93 1.22
N GLY A 94 -19.32 -21.65 1.85
CA GLY A 94 -18.25 -22.35 1.14
C GLY A 94 -17.19 -22.92 2.10
N THR A 95 -16.05 -23.27 1.52
CA THR A 95 -14.91 -23.80 2.26
C THR A 95 -13.63 -23.18 1.75
N VAL A 96 -12.77 -22.74 2.65
CA VAL A 96 -11.38 -22.33 2.41
C VAL A 96 -10.46 -23.39 2.97
N THR A 97 -9.31 -23.59 2.37
CA THR A 97 -8.32 -24.57 2.84
C THR A 97 -7.30 -23.90 3.76
N LEU A 98 -7.08 -24.47 4.94
CA LEU A 98 -5.94 -24.16 5.80
C LEU A 98 -4.86 -25.22 5.56
N GLU A 99 -3.72 -24.81 5.04
CA GLU A 99 -2.56 -25.66 4.86
C GLU A 99 -1.81 -25.79 6.17
N ILE A 100 -1.48 -27.02 6.61
CA ILE A 100 -0.75 -27.29 7.84
C ILE A 100 0.62 -27.82 7.47
N VAL A 101 1.66 -27.11 7.89
CA VAL A 101 3.06 -27.41 7.61
C VAL A 101 3.73 -27.85 8.91
N ALA A 102 4.07 -29.14 9.00
CA ALA A 102 4.75 -29.68 10.18
C ALA A 102 6.25 -29.33 10.12
N SER A 103 6.71 -28.52 11.06
CA SER A 103 8.09 -28.06 11.17
C SER A 103 8.82 -28.75 12.32
N ARG A 104 10.14 -28.75 12.24
CA ARG A 104 11.02 -29.19 13.34
C ARG A 104 11.18 -28.05 14.36
N ALA A 105 11.53 -28.42 15.58
CA ALA A 105 11.91 -27.43 16.57
C ALA A 105 13.12 -26.61 16.08
N GLY A 106 12.96 -25.28 16.05
CA GLY A 106 13.98 -24.34 15.58
C GLY A 106 13.84 -23.90 14.12
N ASP A 107 13.08 -24.61 13.25
CA ASP A 107 12.97 -24.31 11.81
C ASP A 107 11.65 -23.56 11.47
N ALA A 108 10.75 -23.39 12.43
CA ALA A 108 9.38 -22.90 12.18
C ALA A 108 9.31 -21.53 11.52
N GLU A 109 10.19 -20.59 11.86
CA GLU A 109 10.25 -19.25 11.25
C GLU A 109 10.71 -19.34 9.79
N ALA A 110 11.73 -20.16 9.50
CA ALA A 110 12.24 -20.37 8.14
C ALA A 110 11.21 -21.08 7.24
N ASP A 111 10.46 -22.05 7.79
CA ASP A 111 9.40 -22.74 7.08
C ASP A 111 8.21 -21.79 6.82
N ALA A 112 7.86 -20.93 7.78
CA ALA A 112 6.84 -19.91 7.61
C ALA A 112 7.23 -18.90 6.51
N GLU A 113 8.48 -18.45 6.46
CA GLU A 113 8.97 -17.57 5.41
C GLU A 113 8.97 -18.25 4.03
N THR A 114 9.33 -19.53 3.97
CA THR A 114 9.27 -20.33 2.74
C THR A 114 7.83 -20.43 2.22
N LEU A 115 6.88 -20.72 3.11
CA LEU A 115 5.45 -20.77 2.80
C LEU A 115 4.93 -19.40 2.33
N ARG A 116 5.30 -18.32 3.03
CA ARG A 116 4.93 -16.95 2.69
C ARG A 116 5.39 -16.59 1.27
N ARG A 117 6.66 -16.86 0.94
CA ARG A 117 7.21 -16.61 -0.42
C ARG A 117 6.48 -17.41 -1.48
N ARG A 118 6.17 -18.67 -1.21
CA ARG A 118 5.39 -19.49 -2.14
C ARG A 118 4.02 -18.87 -2.41
N TYR A 119 3.29 -18.45 -1.38
CA TYR A 119 1.98 -17.81 -1.53
C TYR A 119 2.07 -16.45 -2.23
N GLU A 120 3.10 -15.65 -1.94
CA GLU A 120 3.33 -14.36 -2.60
C GLU A 120 3.49 -14.51 -4.12
N LEU A 121 4.21 -15.53 -4.56
CA LEU A 121 4.52 -15.76 -5.96
C LEU A 121 3.45 -16.56 -6.72
N THR A 122 2.54 -17.24 -6.02
CA THR A 122 1.51 -18.05 -6.66
C THR A 122 0.30 -17.19 -7.01
N PRO A 123 -0.06 -17.03 -8.28
CA PRO A 123 -1.25 -16.30 -8.70
C PRO A 123 -2.53 -16.87 -8.09
N PHE A 124 -3.50 -16.01 -7.77
CA PHE A 124 -4.87 -16.44 -7.53
C PHE A 124 -5.59 -16.60 -8.87
N ASP A 125 -6.43 -17.64 -8.97
CA ASP A 125 -7.50 -17.69 -9.99
C ASP A 125 -8.71 -16.90 -9.47
N PRO A 126 -8.95 -15.67 -9.95
CA PRO A 126 -9.99 -14.82 -9.40
C PRO A 126 -11.41 -15.37 -9.61
N ALA A 127 -11.62 -16.23 -10.62
CA ALA A 127 -12.91 -16.83 -10.91
C ALA A 127 -13.19 -18.11 -10.09
N ALA A 128 -12.15 -18.89 -9.79
CA ALA A 128 -12.30 -20.19 -9.14
C ALA A 128 -11.99 -20.15 -7.64
N GLU A 129 -11.03 -19.33 -7.20
CA GLU A 129 -10.56 -19.30 -5.81
C GLU A 129 -11.21 -18.16 -5.01
N PHE A 130 -11.36 -18.37 -3.69
CA PHE A 130 -11.55 -17.26 -2.76
C PHE A 130 -10.22 -16.49 -2.61
N PRO A 131 -10.27 -15.16 -2.43
CA PRO A 131 -9.08 -14.32 -2.52
C PRO A 131 -8.23 -14.34 -1.24
N VAL A 132 -8.11 -15.49 -0.59
CA VAL A 132 -7.34 -15.70 0.63
C VAL A 132 -6.71 -17.10 0.64
N ARG A 133 -5.45 -17.18 1.06
CA ARG A 133 -4.74 -18.43 1.35
C ARG A 133 -4.17 -18.37 2.75
N TRP A 134 -4.33 -19.44 3.49
CA TRP A 134 -3.83 -19.57 4.84
C TRP A 134 -2.99 -20.81 5.00
N GLY A 135 -1.89 -20.64 5.72
CA GLY A 135 -1.08 -21.76 6.18
C GLY A 135 -0.69 -21.58 7.64
N VAL A 136 -0.67 -22.66 8.38
CA VAL A 136 -0.19 -22.70 9.75
C VAL A 136 1.04 -23.60 9.84
N VAL A 137 2.12 -23.07 10.41
CA VAL A 137 3.30 -23.87 10.74
C VAL A 137 3.15 -24.39 12.15
N THR A 138 3.33 -25.71 12.33
CA THR A 138 3.22 -26.38 13.64
C THR A 138 4.54 -27.03 14.04
N THR A 139 4.84 -27.02 15.34
CA THR A 139 5.92 -27.82 15.92
C THR A 139 5.28 -28.90 16.80
N GLY A 140 5.32 -30.14 16.34
CA GLY A 140 4.39 -31.19 16.84
C GLY A 140 2.96 -30.76 16.54
N ASP A 141 2.08 -30.80 17.55
CA ASP A 141 0.66 -30.39 17.43
C ASP A 141 0.42 -28.92 17.76
N THR A 142 1.48 -28.15 18.06
CA THR A 142 1.35 -26.76 18.52
C THR A 142 1.57 -25.79 17.35
N PRO A 143 0.56 -24.97 17.00
CA PRO A 143 0.71 -23.88 16.03
C PRO A 143 1.72 -22.84 16.52
N SER A 144 2.64 -22.42 15.63
CA SER A 144 3.67 -21.43 15.93
C SER A 144 3.54 -20.16 15.09
N HIS A 145 3.22 -20.31 13.80
CA HIS A 145 3.10 -19.21 12.87
C HIS A 145 1.88 -19.38 11.96
N LEU A 146 1.14 -18.30 11.75
CA LEU A 146 0.09 -18.20 10.73
C LEU A 146 0.64 -17.40 9.55
N VAL A 147 0.64 -18.00 8.38
CA VAL A 147 0.97 -17.35 7.11
C VAL A 147 -0.31 -17.02 6.38
N VAL A 148 -0.47 -15.76 6.01
CA VAL A 148 -1.68 -15.27 5.35
C VAL A 148 -1.31 -14.55 4.06
N GLN A 149 -2.04 -14.84 2.99
CA GLN A 149 -1.91 -14.14 1.72
C GLN A 149 -3.28 -13.85 1.14
N TYR A 150 -3.46 -12.61 0.69
CA TYR A 150 -4.69 -12.13 0.08
C TYR A 150 -4.43 -11.69 -1.36
N SER A 151 -5.43 -11.84 -2.22
CA SER A 151 -5.45 -11.14 -3.50
C SER A 151 -5.68 -9.65 -3.25
N HIS A 152 -4.87 -8.78 -3.84
CA HIS A 152 -5.03 -7.33 -3.70
C HIS A 152 -6.33 -6.80 -4.31
N LEU A 153 -7.00 -7.58 -5.17
CA LEU A 153 -8.38 -7.29 -5.62
C LEU A 153 -9.37 -7.21 -4.46
N ALA A 154 -9.19 -8.06 -3.45
CA ALA A 154 -10.13 -8.17 -2.33
C ALA A 154 -9.85 -7.14 -1.24
N VAL A 155 -8.58 -6.86 -0.95
CA VAL A 155 -8.18 -6.10 0.24
C VAL A 155 -6.92 -5.28 -0.02
N ASP A 156 -6.83 -4.11 0.58
CA ASP A 156 -5.61 -3.30 0.69
C ASP A 156 -4.97 -3.44 2.08
N GLY A 157 -3.83 -2.79 2.30
CA GLY A 157 -3.11 -2.86 3.56
C GLY A 157 -3.96 -2.45 4.78
N PHE A 158 -4.73 -1.38 4.66
CA PHE A 158 -5.64 -0.94 5.73
C PHE A 158 -6.82 -1.89 5.95
N GLY A 159 -7.25 -2.61 4.91
CA GLY A 159 -8.22 -3.70 5.04
C GLY A 159 -7.64 -4.87 5.83
N ILE A 160 -6.34 -5.17 5.68
CA ILE A 160 -5.64 -6.17 6.50
C ILE A 160 -5.57 -5.71 7.96
N GLU A 161 -5.31 -4.44 8.23
CA GLU A 161 -5.35 -3.90 9.60
C GLU A 161 -6.73 -4.07 10.24
N ALA A 162 -7.82 -3.87 9.48
CA ALA A 162 -9.17 -4.12 9.95
C ALA A 162 -9.39 -5.62 10.27
N ILE A 163 -8.91 -6.53 9.42
CA ILE A 163 -8.91 -7.97 9.68
C ILE A 163 -8.18 -8.31 10.98
N VAL A 164 -6.99 -7.74 11.18
CA VAL A 164 -6.18 -7.99 12.40
C VAL A 164 -6.89 -7.49 13.65
N ARG A 165 -7.62 -6.39 13.59
CA ARG A 165 -8.46 -5.90 14.71
C ARG A 165 -9.66 -6.80 15.00
N ASP A 166 -10.25 -7.42 13.98
CA ASP A 166 -11.43 -8.27 14.13
C ASP A 166 -11.09 -9.67 14.65
N LEU A 167 -9.89 -10.19 14.41
CA LEU A 167 -9.49 -11.54 14.81
C LEU A 167 -9.68 -11.83 16.31
N PRO A 168 -9.21 -10.99 17.26
CA PRO A 168 -9.43 -11.25 18.69
C PRO A 168 -10.90 -11.20 19.09
N LEU A 169 -11.70 -10.32 18.46
CA LEU A 169 -13.14 -10.19 18.72
C LEU A 169 -13.87 -11.46 18.28
N LEU A 170 -13.61 -11.93 17.08
CA LEU A 170 -14.19 -13.18 16.57
C LEU A 170 -13.78 -14.39 17.41
N GLY A 171 -12.51 -14.46 17.83
CA GLY A 171 -12.02 -15.52 18.72
C GLY A 171 -12.70 -15.55 20.10
N SER A 172 -13.16 -14.41 20.61
CA SER A 172 -13.93 -14.28 21.86
C SER A 172 -15.45 -14.37 21.69
N GLY A 173 -15.95 -14.45 20.44
CA GLY A 173 -17.38 -14.41 20.12
C GLY A 173 -18.00 -13.02 20.20
N ALA A 174 -17.20 -11.96 20.35
CA ALA A 174 -17.67 -10.58 20.33
C ALA A 174 -17.91 -10.11 18.88
N PRO A 175 -19.01 -9.37 18.61
CA PRO A 175 -19.26 -8.86 17.25
C PRO A 175 -18.28 -7.71 16.92
N PRO A 176 -17.55 -7.79 15.79
CA PRO A 176 -16.80 -6.64 15.28
C PRO A 176 -17.70 -5.48 14.88
N ALA A 177 -17.12 -4.27 14.72
CA ALA A 177 -17.85 -3.09 14.26
C ALA A 177 -18.51 -3.32 12.89
N ALA A 178 -19.69 -2.74 12.69
CA ALA A 178 -20.36 -2.77 11.39
C ALA A 178 -19.57 -1.94 10.37
N ALA A 179 -19.24 -2.56 9.24
CA ALA A 179 -18.47 -1.94 8.18
C ALA A 179 -19.13 -2.14 6.82
N VAL A 180 -18.93 -1.18 5.91
CA VAL A 180 -19.43 -1.29 4.54
C VAL A 180 -18.80 -2.48 3.83
N GLN A 181 -19.62 -3.28 3.17
CA GLN A 181 -19.20 -4.45 2.41
C GLN A 181 -18.99 -4.12 0.92
N PRO A 182 -18.13 -4.84 0.18
CA PRO A 182 -17.79 -4.52 -1.22
C PRO A 182 -18.99 -4.35 -2.15
N LEU A 183 -20.00 -5.22 -2.12
CA LEU A 183 -21.19 -5.06 -2.96
C LEU A 183 -22.01 -3.84 -2.58
N GLN A 184 -22.16 -3.57 -1.29
CA GLN A 184 -22.85 -2.37 -0.80
C GLN A 184 -22.11 -1.12 -1.29
N LEU A 185 -20.78 -1.14 -1.20
CA LEU A 185 -19.93 -0.05 -1.68
C LEU A 185 -20.07 0.17 -3.18
N ALA A 186 -20.02 -0.89 -3.99
CA ALA A 186 -20.19 -0.80 -5.44
C ALA A 186 -21.55 -0.19 -5.81
N ARG A 187 -22.63 -0.62 -5.14
CA ARG A 187 -23.97 -0.04 -5.32
C ARG A 187 -24.03 1.43 -4.90
N ARG A 188 -23.38 1.80 -3.79
CA ARG A 188 -23.26 3.19 -3.35
C ARG A 188 -22.50 4.04 -4.37
N GLN A 189 -21.39 3.55 -4.92
CA GLN A 189 -20.58 4.24 -5.92
C GLN A 189 -21.34 4.51 -7.24
N ALA A 190 -22.34 3.69 -7.57
CA ALA A 190 -23.24 3.91 -8.71
C ALA A 190 -24.25 5.04 -8.49
N GLN A 191 -24.47 5.50 -7.24
CA GLN A 191 -25.45 6.51 -6.94
C GLN A 191 -25.05 7.93 -7.42
N PRO A 192 -26.01 8.79 -7.76
CA PRO A 192 -25.72 10.13 -8.28
C PRO A 192 -24.82 10.99 -7.39
N ALA A 193 -24.89 10.83 -6.06
CA ALA A 193 -24.05 11.59 -5.12
C ALA A 193 -22.57 11.23 -5.26
N GLU A 194 -22.23 9.93 -5.30
CA GLU A 194 -20.84 9.46 -5.45
C GLU A 194 -20.32 9.75 -6.87
N ARG A 195 -21.16 9.60 -7.89
CA ARG A 195 -20.80 10.00 -9.28
C ARG A 195 -20.48 11.49 -9.40
N ARG A 196 -21.24 12.37 -8.72
CA ARG A 196 -20.94 13.82 -8.66
C ARG A 196 -19.62 14.08 -7.92
N HIS A 197 -19.36 13.33 -6.84
CA HIS A 197 -18.08 13.43 -6.11
C HIS A 197 -16.91 13.02 -7.02
N SER A 198 -17.00 11.89 -7.69
CA SER A 198 -16.02 11.44 -8.69
C SER A 198 -15.75 12.51 -9.74
N ALA A 199 -16.81 13.05 -10.35
CA ALA A 199 -16.67 14.10 -11.35
C ALA A 199 -15.98 15.37 -10.81
N LYS A 200 -16.22 15.74 -9.52
CA LYS A 200 -15.50 16.84 -8.87
C LYS A 200 -14.02 16.53 -8.70
N SER A 201 -13.68 15.33 -8.26
CA SER A 201 -12.30 14.87 -8.12
C SER A 201 -11.58 14.90 -9.46
N LEU A 202 -12.20 14.41 -10.52
CA LEU A 202 -11.62 14.37 -11.87
C LEU A 202 -11.44 15.77 -12.47
N ARG A 203 -12.32 16.72 -12.19
CA ARG A 203 -12.10 18.12 -12.60
C ARG A 203 -10.87 18.72 -11.92
N HIS A 204 -10.64 18.41 -10.65
CA HIS A 204 -9.41 18.83 -9.95
C HIS A 204 -8.17 18.20 -10.61
N TRP A 205 -8.18 16.88 -10.89
CA TRP A 205 -7.09 16.21 -11.60
C TRP A 205 -6.81 16.86 -12.96
N GLN A 206 -7.85 17.07 -13.76
CA GLN A 206 -7.72 17.68 -15.09
C GLN A 206 -7.13 19.08 -15.02
N ALA A 207 -7.63 19.94 -14.12
CA ALA A 207 -7.12 21.29 -13.93
C ALA A 207 -5.63 21.25 -13.52
N THR A 208 -5.28 20.41 -12.54
CA THR A 208 -3.90 20.25 -12.08
C THR A 208 -2.96 19.80 -13.21
N LEU A 209 -3.36 18.76 -13.97
CA LEU A 209 -2.51 18.18 -15.02
C LEU A 209 -2.40 19.06 -16.27
N ARG A 210 -3.35 19.96 -16.52
CA ARG A 210 -3.32 20.85 -17.68
C ARG A 210 -2.12 21.79 -17.65
N ASP A 211 -1.77 22.28 -16.46
CA ASP A 211 -0.72 23.29 -16.28
C ASP A 211 0.66 22.68 -16.01
N LEU A 212 0.72 21.37 -15.74
CA LEU A 212 1.98 20.70 -15.45
C LEU A 212 2.74 20.29 -16.72
N PRO A 213 4.09 20.26 -16.71
CA PRO A 213 4.87 19.68 -17.79
C PRO A 213 4.43 18.22 -18.06
N ALA A 214 4.33 17.80 -19.31
CA ALA A 214 3.87 16.45 -19.67
C ALA A 214 4.87 15.37 -19.25
N GLU A 215 6.16 15.64 -19.37
CA GLU A 215 7.25 14.75 -18.99
C GLU A 215 7.74 15.03 -17.58
N ARG A 216 7.98 13.95 -16.81
CA ARG A 216 8.55 13.98 -15.45
C ARG A 216 10.02 13.60 -15.42
N PHE A 217 10.42 12.73 -16.33
CA PHE A 217 11.73 12.13 -16.37
C PHE A 217 12.34 12.29 -17.76
N GLY A 218 13.66 12.39 -17.81
CA GLY A 218 14.43 12.34 -19.05
C GLY A 218 14.62 10.91 -19.56
N VAL A 219 15.61 10.72 -20.40
CA VAL A 219 16.15 9.43 -20.78
C VAL A 219 17.37 9.16 -19.90
N SER A 220 17.49 7.96 -19.39
CA SER A 220 18.63 7.55 -18.54
C SER A 220 19.89 7.41 -19.38
N ASP A 221 21.02 7.79 -18.80
CA ASP A 221 22.37 7.56 -19.35
C ASP A 221 22.94 6.17 -19.02
N ASP A 222 22.26 5.41 -18.15
CA ASP A 222 22.66 4.06 -17.73
C ASP A 222 21.43 3.11 -17.64
N PRO A 223 20.76 2.80 -18.78
CA PRO A 223 19.63 1.88 -18.79
C PRO A 223 20.07 0.44 -18.51
N ARG A 224 19.31 -0.28 -17.69
CA ARG A 224 19.63 -1.65 -17.25
C ARG A 224 18.59 -2.67 -17.68
N THR A 225 19.00 -3.95 -17.69
CA THR A 225 18.13 -5.12 -17.90
C THR A 225 18.35 -6.10 -16.73
N PRO A 226 17.27 -6.53 -16.02
CA PRO A 226 15.85 -6.12 -16.18
C PRO A 226 15.66 -4.61 -15.96
N ARG A 227 14.56 -4.06 -16.51
CA ARG A 227 14.34 -2.60 -16.60
C ARG A 227 14.11 -1.91 -15.27
N PHE A 228 13.39 -2.55 -14.35
CA PHE A 228 13.02 -1.96 -13.05
C PHE A 228 13.88 -2.51 -11.93
N TRP A 229 14.47 -1.61 -11.13
CA TRP A 229 15.34 -1.95 -10.01
C TRP A 229 14.82 -1.38 -8.72
N GLU A 230 14.95 -2.14 -7.62
CA GLU A 230 14.58 -1.71 -6.27
C GLU A 230 15.83 -1.34 -5.48
N LEU A 231 15.88 -0.10 -5.03
CA LEU A 231 16.85 0.38 -4.03
C LEU A 231 16.17 0.43 -2.65
N VAL A 232 16.76 -0.18 -1.66
CA VAL A 232 16.33 -0.09 -0.26
C VAL A 232 17.32 0.78 0.51
N CYS A 233 16.81 1.88 1.09
CA CYS A 233 17.56 2.77 1.97
C CYS A 233 16.95 2.69 3.37
N ARG A 234 17.72 2.20 4.35
CA ARG A 234 17.33 2.20 5.77
C ARG A 234 18.06 3.32 6.48
N SER A 235 17.32 4.28 7.03
CA SER A 235 17.89 5.47 7.66
C SER A 235 17.31 5.73 9.05
N PRO A 236 18.09 5.50 10.13
CA PRO A 236 17.77 5.98 11.47
C PRO A 236 17.81 7.51 11.56
N ALA A 237 18.71 8.16 10.81
CA ALA A 237 18.82 9.62 10.80
C ALA A 237 17.58 10.28 10.21
N LEU A 238 17.05 9.75 9.10
CA LEU A 238 15.80 10.24 8.50
C LEU A 238 14.65 10.11 9.49
N HIS A 239 14.52 8.96 10.18
CA HIS A 239 13.49 8.76 11.20
C HIS A 239 13.47 9.88 12.25
N LEU A 240 14.64 10.21 12.84
CA LEU A 240 14.77 11.26 13.84
C LEU A 240 14.57 12.66 13.24
N ALA A 241 15.15 12.94 12.08
CA ALA A 241 15.06 14.24 11.41
C ALA A 241 13.62 14.61 11.06
N LEU A 242 12.83 13.66 10.56
CA LEU A 242 11.40 13.87 10.27
C LEU A 242 10.63 14.31 11.52
N GLN A 243 10.93 13.74 12.67
CA GLN A 243 10.29 14.09 13.95
C GLN A 243 10.68 15.50 14.41
N VAL A 244 11.96 15.88 14.29
CA VAL A 244 12.43 17.24 14.65
C VAL A 244 11.76 18.30 13.81
N VAL A 245 11.79 18.14 12.48
CA VAL A 245 11.20 19.12 11.54
C VAL A 245 9.68 19.19 11.68
N ALA A 246 9.02 18.05 11.83
CA ALA A 246 7.56 17.98 11.97
C ALA A 246 7.08 18.65 13.27
N ALA A 247 7.75 18.38 14.40
CA ALA A 247 7.43 19.00 15.69
C ALA A 247 7.57 20.53 15.64
N ARG A 248 8.66 21.02 15.05
CA ARG A 248 8.91 22.45 14.88
C ARG A 248 7.91 23.13 13.95
N GLY A 249 7.59 22.47 12.83
CA GLY A 249 6.69 22.99 11.80
C GLY A 249 5.20 22.86 12.14
N ALA A 250 4.84 22.15 13.21
CA ALA A 250 3.48 21.76 13.56
C ALA A 250 2.76 21.05 12.38
N VAL A 251 3.49 20.16 11.70
CA VAL A 251 3.00 19.31 10.60
C VAL A 251 3.28 17.84 10.92
N GLU A 252 2.67 16.91 10.18
CA GLU A 252 2.95 15.48 10.34
C GLU A 252 4.27 15.08 9.65
N THR A 253 4.92 14.04 10.16
CA THR A 253 6.18 13.52 9.59
C THR A 253 6.02 13.08 8.13
N GLY A 254 4.83 12.65 7.71
CA GLY A 254 4.51 12.31 6.33
C GLY A 254 4.61 13.51 5.38
N HIS A 255 4.20 14.71 5.83
CA HIS A 255 4.30 15.92 5.02
C HIS A 255 5.76 16.38 4.88
N VAL A 256 6.57 16.22 5.91
CA VAL A 256 8.02 16.51 5.85
C VAL A 256 8.72 15.53 4.90
N LEU A 257 8.38 14.24 4.99
CA LEU A 257 8.90 13.21 4.09
C LEU A 257 8.55 13.51 2.62
N LEU A 258 7.30 13.84 2.35
CA LEU A 258 6.83 14.16 1.00
C LEU A 258 7.48 15.46 0.48
N ALA A 259 7.75 16.44 1.35
CA ALA A 259 8.52 17.63 1.01
C ALA A 259 9.97 17.28 0.65
N ALA A 260 10.65 16.47 1.47
CA ALA A 260 12.01 16.00 1.22
C ALA A 260 12.10 15.20 -0.09
N TYR A 261 11.11 14.31 -0.36
CA TYR A 261 10.97 13.62 -1.63
C TYR A 261 10.88 14.62 -2.81
N GLY A 262 10.00 15.62 -2.73
CA GLY A 262 9.82 16.60 -3.80
C GLY A 262 11.08 17.41 -4.09
N VAL A 263 11.81 17.82 -3.05
CA VAL A 263 13.10 18.52 -3.17
C VAL A 263 14.16 17.61 -3.79
N ALA A 264 14.29 16.38 -3.33
CA ALA A 264 15.27 15.43 -3.83
C ALA A 264 15.01 15.04 -5.30
N LEU A 265 13.74 14.75 -5.64
CA LEU A 265 13.36 14.41 -7.02
C LEU A 265 13.61 15.58 -7.99
N ALA A 266 13.27 16.82 -7.61
CA ALA A 266 13.54 18.00 -8.42
C ALA A 266 15.04 18.22 -8.68
N ARG A 267 15.88 17.96 -7.68
CA ARG A 267 17.35 18.05 -7.81
C ARG A 267 17.91 17.03 -8.81
N VAL A 268 17.41 15.78 -8.72
CA VAL A 268 17.89 14.68 -9.54
C VAL A 268 17.39 14.79 -10.99
N THR A 269 16.14 15.18 -11.19
CA THR A 269 15.52 15.24 -12.52
C THR A 269 15.68 16.57 -13.21
N GLY A 270 15.99 17.64 -12.47
CA GLY A 270 15.96 19.02 -12.98
C GLY A 270 14.56 19.52 -13.34
N ARG A 271 13.49 18.76 -13.01
CA ARG A 271 12.09 19.09 -13.35
C ARG A 271 11.38 19.71 -12.14
N ARG A 272 10.63 20.78 -12.41
CA ARG A 272 9.83 21.51 -11.42
C ARG A 272 8.45 21.86 -11.99
N PRO A 273 7.39 21.79 -11.14
CA PRO A 273 7.34 21.22 -9.80
C PRO A 273 7.50 19.68 -9.82
N SER A 274 7.83 19.09 -8.68
CA SER A 274 7.75 17.65 -8.49
C SER A 274 6.29 17.23 -8.36
N VAL A 275 5.99 15.99 -8.73
CA VAL A 275 4.63 15.44 -8.64
C VAL A 275 4.68 14.07 -7.97
N ALA A 276 3.69 13.79 -7.13
CA ALA A 276 3.47 12.48 -6.54
C ALA A 276 2.01 12.07 -6.68
N GLN A 277 1.75 10.85 -7.08
CA GLN A 277 0.51 10.16 -6.77
C GLN A 277 0.64 9.60 -5.35
N VAL A 278 0.05 10.28 -4.35
CA VAL A 278 0.01 9.79 -2.99
C VAL A 278 -1.10 8.76 -2.85
N LEU A 279 -0.83 7.62 -2.24
CA LEU A 279 -1.85 6.58 -2.04
C LEU A 279 -2.75 6.96 -0.87
N VAL A 280 -4.05 7.09 -1.15
CA VAL A 280 -5.08 7.58 -0.22
C VAL A 280 -5.94 6.40 0.22
N SER A 281 -5.95 6.09 1.51
CA SER A 281 -6.74 4.97 2.06
C SER A 281 -8.25 5.14 1.94
N ASN A 282 -8.73 6.38 1.80
CA ASN A 282 -10.15 6.77 1.81
C ASN A 282 -10.93 6.41 3.09
N ARG A 283 -10.27 5.89 4.14
CA ARG A 283 -10.92 5.43 5.38
C ARG A 283 -11.41 6.54 6.30
N PHE A 284 -11.03 7.79 6.05
CA PHE A 284 -11.61 8.96 6.70
C PHE A 284 -13.04 9.28 6.23
N ARG A 285 -13.53 8.61 5.17
CA ARG A 285 -14.90 8.76 4.68
C ARG A 285 -15.90 8.03 5.58
N PRO A 286 -17.14 8.57 5.75
CA PRO A 286 -18.14 7.94 6.60
C PRO A 286 -18.43 6.48 6.21
N GLY A 287 -18.30 5.58 7.20
CA GLY A 287 -18.55 4.14 7.05
C GLY A 287 -17.42 3.33 6.42
N PHE A 288 -16.24 3.94 6.13
CA PHE A 288 -15.12 3.24 5.51
C PHE A 288 -14.03 2.81 6.50
N ALA A 289 -14.03 3.33 7.73
CA ALA A 289 -12.95 3.13 8.70
C ALA A 289 -12.59 1.65 8.92
N ASP A 290 -13.59 0.79 9.08
CA ASP A 290 -13.42 -0.63 9.38
C ASP A 290 -13.71 -1.55 8.17
N ALA A 291 -13.79 -0.98 6.96
CA ALA A 291 -14.11 -1.74 5.77
C ALA A 291 -12.96 -2.67 5.36
N VAL A 292 -13.27 -3.95 5.23
CA VAL A 292 -12.37 -4.94 4.65
C VAL A 292 -12.66 -5.01 3.15
N CYS A 293 -11.94 -4.18 2.39
CA CYS A 293 -11.96 -4.16 0.92
C CYS A 293 -10.80 -3.30 0.39
N HIS A 294 -10.59 -3.30 -0.91
CA HIS A 294 -9.66 -2.40 -1.56
C HIS A 294 -10.31 -1.02 -1.74
N LEU A 295 -9.87 -0.02 -0.96
CA LEU A 295 -10.34 1.37 -1.00
C LEU A 295 -9.28 2.37 -1.45
N THR A 296 -8.03 1.95 -1.43
CA THR A 296 -6.89 2.81 -1.74
C THR A 296 -6.92 3.24 -3.20
N GLN A 297 -6.84 4.55 -3.43
CA GLN A 297 -6.71 5.15 -4.76
C GLN A 297 -5.68 6.28 -4.73
N PRO A 298 -5.09 6.66 -5.89
CA PRO A 298 -4.12 7.74 -5.91
C PRO A 298 -4.78 9.13 -5.79
N GLY A 299 -4.08 10.04 -5.12
CA GLY A 299 -4.37 11.49 -5.14
C GLY A 299 -3.19 12.24 -5.73
N ILE A 300 -3.43 13.23 -6.59
CA ILE A 300 -2.34 14.00 -7.21
C ILE A 300 -1.86 15.11 -6.27
N CYS A 301 -0.58 15.08 -5.91
CA CYS A 301 0.09 16.07 -5.09
C CYS A 301 1.19 16.76 -5.89
N VAL A 302 1.09 18.07 -6.03
CA VAL A 302 2.09 18.91 -6.70
C VAL A 302 2.94 19.58 -5.64
N ILE A 303 4.27 19.44 -5.76
CA ILE A 303 5.25 19.89 -4.78
C ILE A 303 6.16 20.92 -5.43
N ASP A 304 5.99 22.17 -5.04
CA ASP A 304 6.94 23.22 -5.34
C ASP A 304 8.13 23.11 -4.37
N PRO A 305 9.35 22.79 -4.87
CA PRO A 305 10.51 22.50 -4.02
C PRO A 305 11.27 23.74 -3.57
N ASP A 306 10.83 24.96 -3.92
CA ASP A 306 11.55 26.19 -3.65
C ASP A 306 11.41 26.66 -2.20
N GLY A 307 12.54 27.08 -1.61
CA GLY A 307 12.64 27.51 -0.20
C GLY A 307 13.26 26.47 0.73
N ASP A 308 13.25 26.76 2.02
CA ASP A 308 13.66 25.80 3.07
C ASP A 308 12.62 24.68 3.25
N LEU A 309 13.06 23.58 3.84
CA LEU A 309 12.21 22.39 3.98
C LEU A 309 10.95 22.65 4.83
N ASP A 310 11.01 23.52 5.84
CA ASP A 310 9.86 23.88 6.68
C ASP A 310 8.79 24.59 5.86
N THR A 311 9.20 25.51 5.00
CA THR A 311 8.31 26.21 4.08
C THR A 311 7.69 25.24 3.06
N VAL A 312 8.51 24.36 2.48
CA VAL A 312 8.04 23.32 1.55
C VAL A 312 7.07 22.37 2.24
N ALA A 313 7.36 21.90 3.46
CA ALA A 313 6.48 21.00 4.22
C ALA A 313 5.10 21.61 4.51
N LYS A 314 5.03 22.91 4.82
CA LYS A 314 3.76 23.62 5.01
C LYS A 314 2.95 23.74 3.71
N ARG A 315 3.61 23.93 2.56
CA ARG A 315 2.95 23.91 1.25
C ARG A 315 2.45 22.50 0.91
N VAL A 316 3.28 21.50 1.16
CA VAL A 316 2.96 20.08 0.95
C VAL A 316 1.78 19.65 1.80
N TRP A 317 1.69 20.06 3.07
CA TRP A 317 0.52 19.78 3.91
C TRP A 317 -0.80 20.20 3.22
N ARG A 318 -0.86 21.40 2.65
CA ARG A 318 -2.04 21.90 1.93
C ARG A 318 -2.30 21.11 0.64
N ALA A 319 -1.24 20.85 -0.13
CA ALA A 319 -1.34 20.10 -1.38
C ALA A 319 -1.76 18.64 -1.14
N ALA A 320 -1.20 17.96 -0.14
CA ALA A 320 -1.55 16.60 0.24
C ALA A 320 -2.99 16.51 0.77
N THR A 321 -3.43 17.47 1.60
CA THR A 321 -4.83 17.53 2.05
C THR A 321 -5.78 17.62 0.85
N THR A 322 -5.45 18.43 -0.15
CA THR A 322 -6.25 18.53 -1.38
C THR A 322 -6.21 17.23 -2.17
N ALA A 323 -5.04 16.59 -2.30
CA ALA A 323 -4.88 15.30 -2.97
C ALA A 323 -5.73 14.22 -2.28
N TYR A 324 -5.76 14.17 -0.94
CA TYR A 324 -6.58 13.22 -0.17
C TYR A 324 -8.08 13.40 -0.42
N LEU A 325 -8.56 14.64 -0.47
CA LEU A 325 -9.96 14.93 -0.76
C LEU A 325 -10.39 14.50 -2.16
N HIS A 326 -9.45 14.50 -3.13
CA HIS A 326 -9.67 14.16 -4.53
C HIS A 326 -9.10 12.80 -4.95
N GLY A 327 -8.68 11.95 -4.01
CA GLY A 327 -8.22 10.57 -4.21
C GLY A 327 -9.35 9.53 -4.18
N TYR A 328 -10.58 9.90 -4.57
CA TYR A 328 -11.73 9.00 -4.63
C TYR A 328 -12.56 9.30 -5.87
N PHE A 329 -12.51 8.42 -6.87
CA PHE A 329 -13.11 8.63 -8.19
C PHE A 329 -13.30 7.30 -8.93
N ASP A 330 -14.14 7.32 -9.98
CA ASP A 330 -14.27 6.20 -10.91
C ASP A 330 -13.01 6.08 -11.79
N PRO A 331 -12.28 4.95 -11.74
CA PRO A 331 -11.06 4.78 -12.53
C PRO A 331 -11.28 4.76 -14.05
N ALA A 332 -12.49 4.37 -14.50
CA ALA A 332 -12.82 4.41 -15.92
C ALA A 332 -12.91 5.86 -16.43
N ASP A 333 -13.61 6.70 -15.69
CA ASP A 333 -13.73 8.13 -16.00
C ASP A 333 -12.37 8.85 -15.88
N HIS A 334 -11.54 8.44 -14.89
CA HIS A 334 -10.18 8.96 -14.73
C HIS A 334 -9.34 8.66 -15.98
N ARG A 335 -9.35 7.42 -16.45
CA ARG A 335 -8.62 7.04 -17.67
C ARG A 335 -9.10 7.84 -18.87
N ALA A 336 -10.41 7.92 -19.08
CA ALA A 336 -11.00 8.69 -20.17
C ALA A 336 -10.63 10.18 -20.09
N MET A 337 -10.51 10.75 -18.89
CA MET A 337 -10.04 12.13 -18.68
C MET A 337 -8.57 12.28 -19.09
N LEU A 338 -7.68 11.34 -18.70
CA LEU A 338 -6.26 11.36 -19.08
C LEU A 338 -6.09 11.25 -20.59
N ASP A 339 -6.84 10.37 -21.25
CA ASP A 339 -6.77 10.17 -22.69
C ASP A 339 -7.23 11.43 -23.45
N ARG A 340 -8.29 12.10 -23.01
CA ARG A 340 -8.74 13.38 -23.59
C ARG A 340 -7.67 14.46 -23.38
N LEU A 341 -7.12 14.58 -22.17
CA LEU A 341 -6.09 15.59 -21.89
C LEU A 341 -4.82 15.35 -22.70
N ALA A 342 -4.41 14.09 -22.89
CA ALA A 342 -3.28 13.74 -23.73
C ALA A 342 -3.53 14.12 -25.20
N ALA A 343 -4.75 13.89 -25.73
CA ALA A 343 -5.16 14.29 -27.06
C ALA A 343 -5.19 15.84 -27.23
N GLU A 344 -5.74 16.57 -26.24
CA GLU A 344 -5.75 18.04 -26.22
C GLU A 344 -4.32 18.64 -26.24
N ARG A 345 -3.37 17.99 -25.56
CA ARG A 345 -1.99 18.46 -25.45
C ARG A 345 -1.06 17.92 -26.55
N GLY A 346 -1.49 16.93 -27.32
CA GLY A 346 -0.68 16.27 -28.34
C GLY A 346 0.46 15.39 -27.78
N VAL A 347 0.50 15.15 -26.46
CA VAL A 347 1.54 14.37 -25.79
C VAL A 347 0.93 13.53 -24.65
N PRO A 348 1.47 12.32 -24.39
CA PRO A 348 1.06 11.54 -23.23
C PRO A 348 1.31 12.30 -21.91
N ILE A 349 0.43 12.12 -20.93
CA ILE A 349 0.60 12.72 -19.60
C ILE A 349 1.29 11.71 -18.69
N ASP A 350 2.50 12.04 -18.26
CA ASP A 350 3.26 11.20 -17.33
C ASP A 350 2.87 11.52 -15.88
N ILE A 351 2.18 10.56 -15.24
CA ILE A 351 1.81 10.59 -13.82
C ILE A 351 2.44 9.41 -13.06
N SER A 352 3.51 8.82 -13.57
CA SER A 352 4.09 7.56 -13.10
C SER A 352 4.98 7.66 -11.85
N CYS A 353 4.76 8.68 -11.01
CA CYS A 353 5.44 8.87 -9.73
C CYS A 353 4.50 8.55 -8.57
N PHE A 354 4.79 7.52 -7.79
CA PHE A 354 3.97 7.13 -6.64
C PHE A 354 4.72 7.29 -5.31
N VAL A 355 3.98 7.69 -4.28
CA VAL A 355 4.45 7.68 -2.89
C VAL A 355 3.43 6.97 -2.01
N ASN A 356 3.89 5.91 -1.35
CA ASN A 356 3.09 5.08 -0.45
C ASN A 356 3.74 5.09 0.95
N ASP A 357 3.28 5.97 1.83
CA ASP A 357 3.72 6.00 3.22
C ASP A 357 2.88 5.04 4.06
N ARG A 358 3.47 3.90 4.42
CA ARG A 358 2.84 2.83 5.19
C ARG A 358 3.20 2.84 6.67
N ARG A 359 3.87 3.87 7.15
CA ARG A 359 4.32 3.94 8.55
C ARG A 359 3.18 3.99 9.57
N GLY A 360 1.98 4.44 9.16
CA GLY A 360 0.80 4.44 10.03
C GLY A 360 1.06 5.10 11.38
N ALA A 361 0.67 4.44 12.47
CA ALA A 361 0.88 4.93 13.83
C ALA A 361 2.36 5.14 14.20
N ALA A 362 3.30 4.45 13.56
CA ALA A 362 4.74 4.65 13.79
C ALA A 362 5.27 5.98 13.24
N ALA A 363 4.48 6.70 12.45
CA ALA A 363 4.78 8.06 12.00
C ALA A 363 4.41 9.14 13.03
N ALA A 364 3.76 8.79 14.14
CA ALA A 364 3.38 9.72 15.20
C ALA A 364 4.61 10.41 15.83
N LEU A 365 4.40 11.65 16.27
CA LEU A 365 5.45 12.40 16.96
C LEU A 365 5.64 11.86 18.38
N PRO A 366 6.90 11.72 18.85
CA PRO A 366 7.17 11.41 20.24
C PRO A 366 6.84 12.63 21.14
N ALA A 367 6.57 12.37 22.41
CA ALA A 367 6.30 13.42 23.39
C ALA A 367 7.46 14.42 23.54
N VAL A 368 8.70 13.93 23.36
CA VAL A 368 9.93 14.75 23.35
C VAL A 368 10.61 14.56 22.00
N PRO A 369 10.75 15.61 21.19
CA PRO A 369 11.45 15.53 19.92
C PRO A 369 12.92 15.13 20.08
N PRO A 370 13.51 14.41 19.12
CA PRO A 370 14.93 14.09 19.13
C PRO A 370 15.81 15.36 19.10
N THR A 371 17.02 15.24 19.62
CA THR A 371 18.01 16.33 19.58
C THR A 371 18.81 16.31 18.27
N ALA A 372 19.41 17.46 17.91
CA ALA A 372 20.31 17.56 16.76
C ALA A 372 21.53 16.60 16.89
N GLU A 373 22.00 16.36 18.12
CA GLU A 373 23.09 15.42 18.37
C GLU A 373 22.69 13.97 18.05
N GLN A 374 21.51 13.55 18.46
CA GLN A 374 20.96 12.23 18.12
C GLN A 374 20.84 12.04 16.60
N VAL A 375 20.37 13.07 15.88
CA VAL A 375 20.29 13.03 14.41
C VAL A 375 21.69 12.88 13.80
N ARG A 376 22.69 13.67 14.26
CA ARG A 376 24.08 13.56 13.76
C ARG A 376 24.67 12.18 14.02
N ALA A 377 24.50 11.63 15.23
CA ALA A 377 25.00 10.32 15.63
C ALA A 377 24.35 9.16 14.84
N ALA A 378 23.12 9.35 14.35
CA ALA A 378 22.41 8.34 13.57
C ALA A 378 22.87 8.28 12.09
N ARG A 379 23.40 9.37 11.55
CA ARG A 379 23.72 9.52 10.12
C ARG A 379 24.67 8.45 9.54
N PRO A 380 25.76 8.03 10.21
CA PRO A 380 26.67 7.00 9.70
C PRO A 380 26.04 5.60 9.62
N ARG A 381 24.87 5.38 10.21
CA ARG A 381 24.19 4.09 10.26
C ARG A 381 23.17 3.89 9.12
N THR A 382 23.04 4.88 8.26
CA THR A 382 22.21 4.77 7.05
C THR A 382 22.86 3.82 6.06
N THR A 383 22.08 2.87 5.58
CA THR A 383 22.52 1.86 4.61
C THR A 383 21.69 1.94 3.34
N LEU A 384 22.33 1.68 2.20
CA LEU A 384 21.68 1.52 0.91
C LEU A 384 22.07 0.16 0.32
N ARG A 385 21.11 -0.53 -0.26
CA ARG A 385 21.35 -1.78 -0.99
C ARG A 385 20.38 -1.89 -2.16
N TRP A 386 20.87 -2.40 -3.28
CA TRP A 386 20.02 -2.87 -4.36
C TRP A 386 19.47 -4.23 -3.96
N ASP A 387 18.15 -4.44 -4.12
CA ASP A 387 17.48 -5.63 -3.60
C ASP A 387 16.98 -6.54 -4.72
N ARG A 388 16.03 -6.05 -5.50
CA ARG A 388 15.34 -6.86 -6.51
C ARG A 388 15.32 -6.16 -7.86
N THR A 389 15.09 -6.95 -8.93
CA THR A 389 14.88 -6.43 -10.28
C THR A 389 13.66 -7.08 -10.91
N LEU A 390 12.95 -6.34 -11.75
CA LEU A 390 11.75 -6.79 -12.45
C LEU A 390 11.76 -6.33 -13.91
N PRO A 391 11.17 -7.11 -14.83
CA PRO A 391 11.01 -6.66 -16.22
C PRO A 391 9.93 -5.59 -16.37
N THR A 392 8.90 -5.59 -15.50
CA THR A 392 7.75 -4.66 -15.53
C THR A 392 7.40 -4.17 -14.13
N TYR A 393 6.97 -2.91 -14.02
CA TYR A 393 6.48 -2.31 -12.78
C TYR A 393 5.41 -1.25 -13.08
N ASP A 394 4.68 -0.78 -12.05
CA ASP A 394 3.52 0.13 -12.20
C ASP A 394 3.86 1.62 -12.23
N GLY A 395 5.08 2.01 -12.30
CA GLY A 395 5.45 3.42 -12.34
C GLY A 395 6.90 3.59 -12.73
N THR A 396 7.22 4.78 -13.19
CA THR A 396 8.63 5.16 -13.45
C THR A 396 9.40 5.32 -12.14
N PHE A 397 8.72 5.83 -11.11
CA PHE A 397 9.26 5.99 -9.76
C PHE A 397 8.20 5.66 -8.72
N TYR A 398 8.43 4.66 -7.91
CA TYR A 398 7.54 4.26 -6.84
C TYR A 398 8.30 4.22 -5.51
N LEU A 399 7.99 5.16 -4.63
CA LEU A 399 8.55 5.23 -3.28
C LEU A 399 7.57 4.59 -2.29
N GLN A 400 7.97 3.48 -1.70
CA GLN A 400 7.31 2.90 -0.53
C GLN A 400 8.10 3.26 0.71
N VAL A 401 7.39 3.62 1.78
CA VAL A 401 7.99 4.04 3.04
C VAL A 401 7.43 3.22 4.17
N ASP A 402 8.33 2.54 4.88
CA ASP A 402 7.99 1.70 6.02
C ASP A 402 8.70 2.17 7.28
N ALA A 403 8.10 1.86 8.43
CA ALA A 403 8.78 2.00 9.73
C ALA A 403 9.48 0.69 10.09
N VAL A 404 10.73 0.78 10.43
CA VAL A 404 11.49 -0.35 11.00
C VAL A 404 11.56 -0.15 12.51
N GLY A 405 10.92 -1.07 13.25
CA GLY A 405 10.95 -1.08 14.71
C GLY A 405 12.23 -1.71 15.29
N GLY A 406 12.20 -1.96 16.60
CA GLY A 406 13.31 -2.61 17.31
C GLY A 406 14.18 -1.64 18.09
N PRO A 407 15.39 -2.07 18.52
CA PRO A 407 16.27 -1.26 19.37
C PRO A 407 16.82 -0.02 18.66
N GLU A 408 16.80 -0.01 17.34
CA GLU A 408 17.20 1.11 16.50
C GLU A 408 16.12 1.43 15.47
N PRO A 409 15.10 2.24 15.83
CA PRO A 409 14.05 2.63 14.91
C PRO A 409 14.60 3.37 13.69
N ALA A 410 14.05 3.07 12.52
CA ALA A 410 14.47 3.68 11.26
C ALA A 410 13.28 3.88 10.32
N VAL A 411 13.45 4.74 9.33
CA VAL A 411 12.62 4.77 8.13
C VAL A 411 13.30 3.95 7.05
N GLU A 412 12.56 3.07 6.41
CA GLU A 412 12.98 2.34 5.21
C GLU A 412 12.29 2.92 3.99
N LEU A 413 13.09 3.33 3.01
CA LEU A 413 12.65 3.78 1.70
C LEU A 413 12.93 2.66 0.70
N ALA A 414 11.89 2.01 0.18
CA ALA A 414 12.02 1.08 -0.93
C ALA A 414 11.62 1.80 -2.22
N ILE A 415 12.58 2.05 -3.10
CA ILE A 415 12.42 2.82 -4.33
C ILE A 415 12.51 1.88 -5.53
N TRP A 416 11.37 1.64 -6.18
CA TRP A 416 11.34 1.05 -7.51
C TRP A 416 11.48 2.13 -8.57
N ALA A 417 12.43 1.97 -9.47
CA ALA A 417 12.68 2.93 -10.53
C ALA A 417 12.89 2.25 -11.89
N ASP A 418 12.37 2.91 -12.93
CA ASP A 418 12.64 2.58 -14.32
C ASP A 418 14.04 3.05 -14.70
N THR A 419 14.98 2.13 -14.82
CA THR A 419 16.38 2.46 -15.14
C THR A 419 16.56 3.06 -16.54
N HIS A 420 15.55 2.97 -17.41
CA HIS A 420 15.57 3.65 -18.71
C HIS A 420 15.18 5.14 -18.63
N ARG A 421 14.71 5.59 -17.45
CA ARG A 421 14.33 6.97 -17.16
C ARG A 421 15.19 7.63 -16.09
N LEU A 422 15.65 6.86 -15.13
CA LEU A 422 16.54 7.29 -14.05
C LEU A 422 17.69 6.29 -13.93
N SER A 423 18.92 6.73 -14.08
CA SER A 423 20.08 5.86 -13.86
C SER A 423 20.15 5.39 -12.40
N PRO A 424 20.76 4.22 -12.12
CA PRO A 424 20.96 3.76 -10.75
C PRO A 424 21.61 4.83 -9.86
N ALA A 425 22.57 5.57 -10.36
CA ALA A 425 23.22 6.67 -9.63
C ALA A 425 22.21 7.79 -9.27
N GLN A 426 21.29 8.13 -10.16
CA GLN A 426 20.24 9.11 -9.89
C GLN A 426 19.25 8.60 -8.83
N VAL A 427 18.91 7.32 -8.84
CA VAL A 427 18.04 6.72 -7.81
C VAL A 427 18.71 6.76 -6.42
N GLU A 428 20.00 6.40 -6.33
CA GLU A 428 20.77 6.54 -5.08
C GLU A 428 20.87 8.00 -4.62
N ALA A 429 21.14 8.92 -5.56
CA ALA A 429 21.18 10.35 -5.26
C ALA A 429 19.82 10.87 -4.75
N CYS A 430 18.70 10.35 -5.26
CA CYS A 430 17.37 10.68 -4.77
C CYS A 430 17.16 10.18 -3.33
N ALA A 431 17.48 8.90 -3.04
CA ALA A 431 17.36 8.34 -1.70
C ALA A 431 18.19 9.13 -0.67
N ARG A 432 19.46 9.39 -0.99
CA ARG A 432 20.36 10.22 -0.14
C ARG A 432 19.87 11.66 -0.05
N GLY A 433 19.29 12.20 -1.12
CA GLY A 433 18.72 13.54 -1.16
C GLY A 433 17.50 13.71 -0.26
N ILE A 434 16.66 12.69 -0.14
CA ILE A 434 15.53 12.68 0.80
C ILE A 434 16.05 12.74 2.25
N GLU A 435 17.01 11.89 2.60
CA GLU A 435 17.63 11.93 3.92
C GLU A 435 18.31 13.27 4.20
N ALA A 436 19.17 13.73 3.28
CA ALA A 436 19.93 14.96 3.45
C ALA A 436 19.02 16.17 3.65
N ALA A 437 17.95 16.31 2.87
CA ALA A 437 17.01 17.42 2.99
C ALA A 437 16.38 17.49 4.39
N ALA A 438 15.95 16.33 4.95
CA ALA A 438 15.38 16.29 6.29
C ALA A 438 16.42 16.50 7.39
N VAL A 439 17.59 15.86 7.28
CA VAL A 439 18.69 15.96 8.27
C VAL A 439 19.25 17.38 8.33
N ASP A 440 19.54 17.98 7.17
CA ASP A 440 20.07 19.35 7.13
C ASP A 440 19.08 20.35 7.74
N ALA A 441 17.77 20.20 7.44
CA ALA A 441 16.74 21.04 8.06
C ALA A 441 16.62 20.81 9.58
N ALA A 442 16.78 19.57 10.06
CA ALA A 442 16.76 19.28 11.48
C ALA A 442 17.98 19.88 12.22
N LEU A 443 19.13 20.00 11.55
CA LEU A 443 20.37 20.49 12.15
C LEU A 443 20.54 22.01 12.08
N THR A 444 19.91 22.69 11.10
CA THR A 444 20.01 24.17 10.93
C THR A 444 19.25 24.96 11.98
N ALA A 445 18.32 24.40 12.72
CA ALA A 445 17.51 25.10 13.72
C ALA A 445 18.09 25.09 15.14
N GLY A 446 19.31 24.64 15.34
CA GLY A 446 20.00 24.56 16.62
C GLY A 446 21.16 25.59 16.78
N GLY A 447 21.16 26.62 15.92
CA GLY A 447 22.11 27.74 16.03
C GLY A 447 21.46 29.00 16.60
#